data_c19555d99edc4539a81a04e69647b024
#
_entry.id   c19555d99edc4539a81a04e69647b024
#
_cell.length_a   1.000
_cell.length_b   1.000
_cell.length_c   1.000
_cell.angle_alpha   90.00
_cell.angle_beta   90.00
_cell.angle_gamma   90.00
#
_symmetry.space_group_name_H-M   'P 1'
#
loop_
_entity.id
_entity.type
_entity.pdbx_description
1 polymer ?
#
loop_
_entity_poly.entity_id
_entity_poly.type
_entity_poly.pdbx_seq_one_letter_code
_entity_poly.pdbx_strand_id
1 'polypeptide(L)'
;MSNNKLSLQLNVDDFLPASDEEKESLTVLRKSVGFWQDGIRRLKKNKIAMVSLVVIVFVFIFSFLVPQLYPYSYEQQIRGSENLAPMQYSEKELEAKAAGESVFPHVLGTDNLGRDYAVRVMMGSRVSLTVGLVASAIILLIGSLYGSVAGFFGGWVDMIMMRIVDMIYTVPDILIIVLLSVAFDQPLKALAQKPGFEWIQVIGVNLISIFVVFALLYWVGMARIVRSQILILKEQEYVTAARALGASNGRIIKKHLLTNCIGTLIVTTTLQIPSSIFTESFLSFLGLGVAAPMPSLGSLASAALNGLQSFLL
;
A
#
# COMPACT_ATOMS: atom_id res chain seq x y z
N MET A 1 46.13 -27.64 31.72
CA MET A 1 45.02 -28.04 32.59
C MET A 1 43.77 -27.36 32.11
N SER A 2 42.82 -28.13 31.60
CA SER A 2 41.56 -27.65 31.02
C SER A 2 40.67 -27.14 32.15
N ASN A 3 40.45 -25.83 32.21
CA ASN A 3 39.46 -25.23 33.09
C ASN A 3 38.07 -25.63 32.64
N ASN A 4 37.47 -26.57 33.36
CA ASN A 4 36.09 -27.03 33.09
C ASN A 4 35.13 -25.93 33.55
N LYS A 5 34.70 -25.10 32.63
CA LYS A 5 33.80 -23.93 32.85
C LYS A 5 32.37 -24.31 33.30
N LEU A 6 32.12 -25.53 33.62
CA LEU A 6 30.82 -26.07 34.04
C LEU A 6 30.78 -26.53 35.52
N SER A 7 31.82 -26.28 36.32
CA SER A 7 31.75 -26.56 37.77
C SER A 7 31.08 -25.38 38.49
N LEU A 8 29.99 -25.66 39.18
CA LEU A 8 29.29 -24.72 40.08
C LEU A 8 30.07 -24.50 41.41
N GLN A 9 31.35 -24.82 41.45
CA GLN A 9 32.22 -24.53 42.62
C GLN A 9 32.68 -23.09 42.50
N LEU A 10 31.97 -22.20 43.19
CA LEU A 10 32.34 -20.80 43.36
C LEU A 10 33.52 -20.72 44.35
N ASN A 11 34.59 -20.05 43.96
CA ASN A 11 35.70 -19.73 44.86
C ASN A 11 35.37 -18.44 45.62
N VAL A 12 36.00 -18.29 46.81
CA VAL A 12 35.84 -17.07 47.62
C VAL A 12 36.23 -15.80 46.82
N ASP A 13 37.16 -15.92 45.88
CA ASP A 13 37.65 -14.86 45.01
C ASP A 13 36.58 -14.40 44.00
N ASP A 14 35.60 -15.24 43.69
CA ASP A 14 34.49 -14.89 42.80
C ASP A 14 33.51 -13.87 43.45
N PHE A 15 33.63 -13.65 44.77
CA PHE A 15 32.85 -12.68 45.54
C PHE A 15 33.60 -11.38 45.85
N LEU A 16 34.83 -11.23 45.36
CA LEU A 16 35.56 -9.97 45.49
C LEU A 16 34.88 -8.87 44.59
N PRO A 17 34.91 -7.62 45.03
CA PRO A 17 34.40 -6.53 44.17
C PRO A 17 35.11 -6.51 42.82
N ALA A 18 34.35 -6.49 41.74
CA ALA A 18 34.90 -6.44 40.39
C ALA A 18 35.88 -5.27 40.23
N SER A 19 36.98 -5.51 39.53
CA SER A 19 37.97 -4.46 39.23
C SER A 19 37.35 -3.34 38.43
N ASP A 20 37.93 -2.13 38.46
CA ASP A 20 37.39 -1.00 37.73
C ASP A 20 37.37 -1.24 36.20
N GLU A 21 38.31 -2.03 35.66
CA GLU A 21 38.31 -2.48 34.28
C GLU A 21 37.15 -3.45 33.95
N GLU A 22 36.80 -4.36 34.89
CA GLU A 22 35.66 -5.25 34.76
C GLU A 22 34.34 -4.46 34.85
N LYS A 23 34.26 -3.47 35.75
CA LYS A 23 33.11 -2.56 35.84
C LYS A 23 32.95 -1.70 34.57
N GLU A 24 34.04 -1.19 33.98
CA GLU A 24 34.01 -0.49 32.73
C GLU A 24 33.57 -1.39 31.56
N SER A 25 33.98 -2.64 31.50
CA SER A 25 33.56 -3.60 30.50
C SER A 25 32.07 -3.94 30.57
N LEU A 26 31.50 -3.96 31.79
CA LEU A 26 30.06 -4.15 32.06
C LEU A 26 29.24 -2.88 31.77
N THR A 27 29.87 -1.71 31.82
CA THR A 27 29.21 -0.40 31.61
C THR A 27 29.31 0.13 30.18
N VAL A 28 29.71 -0.65 29.20
CA VAL A 28 29.53 -0.29 27.80
C VAL A 28 28.02 -0.26 27.48
N LEU A 29 27.36 0.72 28.07
CA LEU A 29 26.01 1.09 27.76
C LEU A 29 26.03 1.55 26.29
N ARG A 30 25.67 0.64 25.38
CA ARG A 30 25.36 1.05 24.00
C ARG A 30 24.33 2.16 24.10
N LYS A 31 24.65 3.36 23.59
CA LYS A 31 23.68 4.45 23.48
C LYS A 31 22.36 3.87 22.98
N SER A 32 21.28 4.08 23.76
CA SER A 32 19.95 3.63 23.36
C SER A 32 19.59 4.32 22.04
N VAL A 33 19.49 3.53 20.99
CA VAL A 33 19.15 4.04 19.64
C VAL A 33 17.64 3.92 19.51
N GLY A 34 16.97 5.02 19.15
CA GLY A 34 15.53 5.00 18.92
C GLY A 34 15.17 4.02 17.79
N PHE A 35 13.97 3.42 17.87
CA PHE A 35 13.46 2.43 16.90
C PHE A 35 13.66 2.88 15.43
N TRP A 36 13.31 4.11 15.11
CA TRP A 36 13.44 4.66 13.75
C TRP A 36 14.89 4.85 13.31
N GLN A 37 15.77 5.25 14.24
CA GLN A 37 17.19 5.43 13.92
C GLN A 37 17.88 4.09 13.65
N ASP A 38 17.57 3.05 14.42
CA ASP A 38 18.10 1.71 14.16
C ASP A 38 17.54 1.13 12.86
N GLY A 39 16.25 1.33 12.58
CA GLY A 39 15.62 0.95 11.31
C GLY A 39 16.32 1.57 10.10
N ILE A 40 16.51 2.88 10.10
CA ILE A 40 17.20 3.60 9.01
C ILE A 40 18.67 3.13 8.89
N ARG A 41 19.36 2.91 10.02
CA ARG A 41 20.73 2.42 10.01
C ARG A 41 20.85 1.03 9.38
N ARG A 42 19.91 0.12 9.67
CA ARG A 42 19.85 -1.23 9.09
C ARG A 42 19.49 -1.17 7.61
N LEU A 43 18.52 -0.32 7.22
CA LEU A 43 18.14 -0.10 5.84
C LEU A 43 19.34 0.35 4.98
N LYS A 44 20.10 1.35 5.46
CA LYS A 44 21.30 1.85 4.76
C LYS A 44 22.41 0.80 4.57
N LYS A 45 22.47 -0.21 5.45
CA LYS A 45 23.42 -1.32 5.32
C LYS A 45 23.00 -2.37 4.29
N ASN A 46 21.70 -2.45 3.97
CA ASN A 46 21.19 -3.41 2.99
C ASN A 46 21.16 -2.76 1.60
N LYS A 47 22.08 -3.15 0.72
CA LYS A 47 22.20 -2.62 -0.64
C LYS A 47 20.96 -2.85 -1.48
N ILE A 48 20.33 -4.03 -1.38
CA ILE A 48 19.11 -4.37 -2.12
C ILE A 48 17.97 -3.46 -1.68
N ALA A 49 17.77 -3.26 -0.37
CA ALA A 49 16.75 -2.37 0.16
C ALA A 49 16.97 -0.91 -0.28
N MET A 50 18.23 -0.46 -0.36
CA MET A 50 18.56 0.90 -0.85
C MET A 50 18.24 1.05 -2.33
N VAL A 51 18.57 0.07 -3.17
CA VAL A 51 18.21 0.07 -4.60
C VAL A 51 16.69 0.09 -4.76
N SER A 52 15.97 -0.77 -4.03
CA SER A 52 14.49 -0.79 -4.06
C SER A 52 13.89 0.54 -3.64
N LEU A 53 14.45 1.20 -2.62
CA LEU A 53 14.01 2.53 -2.19
C LEU A 53 14.19 3.56 -3.30
N VAL A 54 15.34 3.56 -3.98
CA VAL A 54 15.60 4.47 -5.12
C VAL A 54 14.58 4.24 -6.24
N VAL A 55 14.28 2.98 -6.57
CA VAL A 55 13.27 2.64 -7.59
C VAL A 55 11.89 3.14 -7.18
N ILE A 56 11.48 2.94 -5.93
CA ILE A 56 10.18 3.43 -5.42
C ILE A 56 10.12 4.97 -5.49
N VAL A 57 11.17 5.66 -5.06
CA VAL A 57 11.24 7.13 -5.14
C VAL A 57 11.18 7.60 -6.59
N PHE A 58 11.88 6.94 -7.51
CA PHE A 58 11.81 7.23 -8.93
C PHE A 58 10.39 7.07 -9.48
N VAL A 59 9.72 5.96 -9.18
CA VAL A 59 8.33 5.72 -9.61
C VAL A 59 7.38 6.78 -9.04
N PHE A 60 7.61 7.21 -7.79
CA PHE A 60 6.82 8.28 -7.17
C PHE A 60 7.02 9.63 -7.88
N ILE A 61 8.27 10.01 -8.15
CA ILE A 61 8.59 11.24 -8.90
C ILE A 61 7.98 11.17 -10.30
N PHE A 62 8.18 10.07 -11.00
CA PHE A 62 7.65 9.82 -12.35
C PHE A 62 6.11 9.97 -12.39
N SER A 63 5.40 9.44 -11.40
CA SER A 63 3.94 9.43 -11.36
C SER A 63 3.32 10.74 -10.87
N PHE A 64 3.96 11.45 -9.93
CA PHE A 64 3.35 12.59 -9.25
C PHE A 64 3.93 13.95 -9.65
N LEU A 65 5.24 14.03 -9.95
CA LEU A 65 5.91 15.28 -10.27
C LEU A 65 6.07 15.49 -11.77
N VAL A 66 6.52 14.48 -12.51
CA VAL A 66 6.77 14.61 -13.95
C VAL A 66 5.53 15.02 -14.75
N PRO A 67 4.30 14.52 -14.50
CA PRO A 67 3.12 14.94 -15.24
C PRO A 67 2.78 16.43 -15.11
N GLN A 68 3.23 17.09 -14.03
CA GLN A 68 2.99 18.53 -13.82
C GLN A 68 3.92 19.39 -14.69
N LEU A 69 5.04 18.86 -15.12
CA LEU A 69 6.04 19.53 -15.95
C LEU A 69 5.93 19.11 -17.42
N TYR A 70 5.11 18.10 -17.72
CA TYR A 70 4.97 17.55 -19.05
C TYR A 70 4.00 18.41 -19.88
N PRO A 71 4.30 18.72 -21.14
CA PRO A 71 3.52 19.70 -21.93
C PRO A 71 2.15 19.21 -22.36
N TYR A 72 1.93 17.89 -22.41
CA TYR A 72 0.66 17.31 -22.81
C TYR A 72 -0.20 16.90 -21.62
N SER A 73 -1.54 17.05 -21.77
CA SER A 73 -2.50 16.50 -20.80
C SER A 73 -2.93 15.08 -21.19
N TYR A 74 -3.22 14.24 -20.18
CA TYR A 74 -3.67 12.86 -20.41
C TYR A 74 -5.07 12.78 -21.08
N GLU A 75 -5.86 13.85 -21.05
CA GLU A 75 -7.18 13.97 -21.68
C GLU A 75 -7.11 14.55 -23.09
N GLN A 76 -6.06 15.28 -23.40
CA GLN A 76 -5.92 16.02 -24.65
C GLN A 76 -5.86 15.09 -25.84
N GLN A 77 -6.81 15.25 -26.76
CA GLN A 77 -6.87 14.53 -28.03
C GLN A 77 -6.41 15.47 -29.15
N ILE A 78 -5.38 15.08 -29.85
CA ILE A 78 -4.81 15.86 -30.97
C ILE A 78 -5.19 15.16 -32.26
N ARG A 79 -6.13 15.75 -33.00
CA ARG A 79 -6.57 15.22 -34.29
C ARG A 79 -5.47 15.31 -35.35
N GLY A 80 -5.18 14.19 -36.00
CA GLY A 80 -4.08 14.03 -36.93
C GLY A 80 -2.79 13.54 -36.30
N SER A 81 -2.82 13.24 -34.98
CA SER A 81 -1.70 12.64 -34.27
C SER A 81 -2.06 11.25 -33.74
N GLU A 82 -3.03 10.55 -34.40
CA GLU A 82 -3.45 9.20 -33.97
C GLU A 82 -2.38 8.15 -34.33
N ASN A 83 -2.09 7.24 -33.39
CA ASN A 83 -1.17 6.11 -33.56
C ASN A 83 0.25 6.50 -34.01
N LEU A 84 0.75 7.64 -33.57
CA LEU A 84 2.16 8.02 -33.81
C LEU A 84 3.11 7.06 -33.08
N ALA A 85 4.18 6.69 -33.75
CA ALA A 85 5.24 5.92 -33.13
C ALA A 85 6.04 6.77 -32.12
N PRO A 86 6.79 6.13 -31.19
CA PRO A 86 7.62 6.86 -30.24
C PRO A 86 8.55 7.87 -30.92
N MET A 87 8.63 9.09 -30.35
CA MET A 87 9.45 10.21 -30.83
C MET A 87 9.04 10.78 -32.20
N GLN A 88 7.87 10.41 -32.74
CA GLN A 88 7.36 10.96 -33.98
C GLN A 88 6.49 12.21 -33.72
N TYR A 89 6.37 13.01 -34.78
CA TYR A 89 5.51 14.19 -34.87
C TYR A 89 4.43 13.96 -35.91
N SER A 90 3.26 14.54 -35.75
CA SER A 90 2.23 14.61 -36.78
C SER A 90 2.63 15.61 -37.84
N GLU A 91 1.91 15.59 -39.01
CA GLU A 91 2.15 16.55 -40.09
C GLU A 91 1.98 18.00 -39.62
N LYS A 92 0.94 18.27 -38.81
CA LYS A 92 0.67 19.61 -38.26
C LYS A 92 1.78 20.06 -37.29
N GLU A 93 2.31 19.16 -36.49
CA GLU A 93 3.40 19.45 -35.56
C GLU A 93 4.71 19.71 -36.30
N LEU A 94 4.94 19.03 -37.44
CA LEU A 94 6.08 19.29 -38.31
C LEU A 94 5.96 20.66 -38.96
N GLU A 95 4.74 21.05 -39.41
CA GLU A 95 4.48 22.39 -39.96
C GLU A 95 4.70 23.49 -38.89
N ALA A 96 4.18 23.31 -37.70
CA ALA A 96 4.39 24.22 -36.56
C ALA A 96 5.90 24.35 -36.20
N LYS A 97 6.63 23.23 -36.21
CA LYS A 97 8.05 23.22 -35.99
C LYS A 97 8.83 23.93 -37.13
N ALA A 98 8.40 23.77 -38.37
CA ALA A 98 8.97 24.49 -39.51
C ALA A 98 8.68 25.99 -39.45
N ALA A 99 7.56 26.39 -38.84
CA ALA A 99 7.19 27.79 -38.55
C ALA A 99 7.95 28.39 -37.35
N GLY A 100 8.82 27.60 -36.68
CA GLY A 100 9.64 28.06 -35.55
C GLY A 100 8.98 27.89 -34.17
N GLU A 101 7.86 27.17 -34.07
CA GLU A 101 7.23 26.85 -32.81
C GLU A 101 7.98 25.71 -32.07
N SER A 102 8.03 25.80 -30.75
CA SER A 102 8.64 24.75 -29.91
C SER A 102 7.64 23.65 -29.67
N VAL A 103 7.68 22.57 -30.47
CA VAL A 103 6.82 21.40 -30.30
C VAL A 103 7.61 20.28 -29.61
N PHE A 104 7.07 19.77 -28.51
CA PHE A 104 7.68 18.67 -27.77
C PHE A 104 7.30 17.32 -28.43
N PRO A 105 8.24 16.37 -28.59
CA PRO A 105 7.94 15.08 -29.22
C PRO A 105 7.08 14.18 -28.32
N HIS A 106 6.24 13.35 -28.91
CA HIS A 106 5.53 12.29 -28.22
C HIS A 106 6.48 11.15 -27.84
N VAL A 107 7.02 11.19 -26.62
CA VAL A 107 8.13 10.30 -26.17
C VAL A 107 7.78 8.82 -26.36
N LEU A 108 6.57 8.39 -26.01
CA LEU A 108 6.08 7.02 -26.19
C LEU A 108 5.04 6.90 -27.33
N GLY A 109 4.92 7.95 -28.16
CA GLY A 109 3.90 8.00 -29.20
C GLY A 109 2.52 8.32 -28.68
N THR A 110 1.50 8.10 -29.51
CA THR A 110 0.11 8.41 -29.20
C THR A 110 -0.80 7.20 -29.39
N ASP A 111 -1.96 7.24 -28.75
CA ASP A 111 -3.01 6.23 -28.91
C ASP A 111 -3.90 6.49 -30.15
N ASN A 112 -4.90 5.63 -30.33
CA ASN A 112 -5.89 5.71 -31.41
C ASN A 112 -6.79 6.96 -31.36
N LEU A 113 -6.75 7.75 -30.29
CA LEU A 113 -7.45 9.01 -30.10
C LEU A 113 -6.50 10.22 -30.14
N GLY A 114 -5.23 10.02 -30.51
CA GLY A 114 -4.21 11.07 -30.53
C GLY A 114 -3.79 11.57 -29.15
N ARG A 115 -3.97 10.78 -28.07
CA ARG A 115 -3.53 11.14 -26.73
C ARG A 115 -2.13 10.62 -26.49
N ASP A 116 -1.28 11.43 -25.85
CA ASP A 116 0.11 11.08 -25.54
C ASP A 116 0.20 9.90 -24.55
N TYR A 117 0.91 8.83 -24.95
CA TYR A 117 1.08 7.64 -24.11
C TYR A 117 1.95 7.88 -22.89
N ALA A 118 2.97 8.74 -22.97
CA ALA A 118 3.89 8.96 -21.84
C ALA A 118 3.14 9.57 -20.65
N VAL A 119 2.39 10.64 -20.87
CA VAL A 119 1.60 11.25 -19.80
C VAL A 119 0.50 10.32 -19.30
N ARG A 120 -0.10 9.51 -20.16
CA ARG A 120 -1.11 8.52 -19.75
C ARG A 120 -0.52 7.41 -18.87
N VAL A 121 0.70 6.94 -19.15
CA VAL A 121 1.41 5.97 -18.30
C VAL A 121 1.76 6.59 -16.95
N MET A 122 2.25 7.83 -16.94
CA MET A 122 2.54 8.57 -15.70
C MET A 122 1.28 8.72 -14.82
N MET A 123 0.18 9.17 -15.42
CA MET A 123 -1.10 9.37 -14.71
C MET A 123 -1.74 8.03 -14.33
N GLY A 124 -1.66 7.01 -15.17
CA GLY A 124 -2.12 5.66 -14.84
C GLY A 124 -1.37 5.08 -13.65
N SER A 125 -0.05 5.24 -13.60
CA SER A 125 0.77 4.86 -12.46
C SER A 125 0.39 5.64 -11.19
N ARG A 126 0.13 6.95 -11.31
CA ARG A 126 -0.35 7.78 -10.20
C ARG A 126 -1.67 7.27 -9.64
N VAL A 127 -2.64 6.96 -10.49
CA VAL A 127 -3.95 6.46 -10.08
C VAL A 127 -3.81 5.11 -9.38
N SER A 128 -3.13 4.14 -10.00
CA SER A 128 -2.95 2.81 -9.41
C SER A 128 -2.16 2.85 -8.09
N LEU A 129 -1.11 3.69 -7.97
CA LEU A 129 -0.40 3.90 -6.71
C LEU A 129 -1.30 4.53 -5.64
N THR A 130 -2.11 5.51 -6.00
CA THR A 130 -3.05 6.14 -5.06
C THR A 130 -4.07 5.12 -4.56
N VAL A 131 -4.62 4.29 -5.45
CA VAL A 131 -5.53 3.20 -5.07
C VAL A 131 -4.84 2.22 -4.12
N GLY A 132 -3.63 1.77 -4.44
CA GLY A 132 -2.88 0.85 -3.58
C GLY A 132 -2.62 1.41 -2.18
N LEU A 133 -2.24 2.70 -2.08
CA LEU A 133 -1.98 3.36 -0.80
C LEU A 133 -3.26 3.55 0.02
N VAL A 134 -4.33 4.05 -0.60
CA VAL A 134 -5.62 4.28 0.10
C VAL A 134 -6.24 2.97 0.52
N ALA A 135 -6.27 1.96 -0.36
CA ALA A 135 -6.79 0.64 -0.04
C ALA A 135 -6.02 0.00 1.12
N SER A 136 -4.68 0.02 1.08
CA SER A 136 -3.86 -0.54 2.16
C SER A 136 -4.06 0.18 3.50
N ALA A 137 -4.28 1.50 3.49
CA ALA A 137 -4.62 2.27 4.69
C ALA A 137 -6.00 1.86 5.26
N ILE A 138 -7.01 1.68 4.41
CA ILE A 138 -8.34 1.21 4.81
C ILE A 138 -8.23 -0.20 5.42
N ILE A 139 -7.53 -1.11 4.75
CA ILE A 139 -7.30 -2.48 5.21
C ILE A 139 -6.59 -2.50 6.57
N LEU A 140 -5.55 -1.67 6.73
CA LEU A 140 -4.81 -1.53 7.98
C LEU A 140 -5.75 -1.06 9.10
N LEU A 141 -6.52 0.00 8.87
CA LEU A 141 -7.41 0.57 9.89
C LEU A 141 -8.48 -0.44 10.33
N ILE A 142 -9.22 -1.00 9.39
CA ILE A 142 -10.32 -1.92 9.70
C ILE A 142 -9.74 -3.23 10.30
N GLY A 143 -8.76 -3.82 9.64
CA GLY A 143 -8.18 -5.10 10.05
C GLY A 143 -7.47 -5.02 11.39
N SER A 144 -6.73 -3.95 11.68
CA SER A 144 -6.05 -3.79 12.97
C SER A 144 -7.03 -3.57 14.12
N LEU A 145 -8.07 -2.77 13.92
CA LEU A 145 -9.11 -2.57 14.92
C LEU A 145 -9.89 -3.85 15.18
N TYR A 146 -10.37 -4.51 14.13
CA TYR A 146 -11.14 -5.73 14.23
C TYR A 146 -10.31 -6.87 14.87
N GLY A 147 -9.12 -7.11 14.37
CA GLY A 147 -8.23 -8.17 14.89
C GLY A 147 -7.78 -7.90 16.33
N SER A 148 -7.54 -6.63 16.71
CA SER A 148 -7.17 -6.30 18.08
C SER A 148 -8.31 -6.51 19.07
N VAL A 149 -9.54 -6.18 18.70
CA VAL A 149 -10.72 -6.43 19.55
C VAL A 149 -10.93 -7.94 19.72
N ALA A 150 -10.95 -8.70 18.63
CA ALA A 150 -11.11 -10.15 18.67
C ALA A 150 -10.04 -10.83 19.56
N GLY A 151 -8.75 -10.51 19.31
CA GLY A 151 -7.62 -11.10 20.05
C GLY A 151 -7.59 -10.72 21.54
N PHE A 152 -7.93 -9.45 21.85
CA PHE A 152 -7.90 -8.95 23.22
C PHE A 152 -9.00 -9.56 24.11
N PHE A 153 -10.24 -9.49 23.66
CA PHE A 153 -11.37 -10.01 24.46
C PHE A 153 -11.40 -11.54 24.48
N GLY A 154 -11.05 -12.20 23.38
CA GLY A 154 -11.04 -13.66 23.31
C GLY A 154 -12.41 -14.31 23.48
N GLY A 155 -12.43 -15.60 23.81
CA GLY A 155 -13.66 -16.34 24.14
C GLY A 155 -14.76 -16.21 23.07
N TRP A 156 -15.98 -15.91 23.50
CA TRP A 156 -17.15 -15.75 22.64
C TRP A 156 -17.03 -14.62 21.63
N VAL A 157 -16.41 -13.48 22.03
CA VAL A 157 -16.21 -12.33 21.14
C VAL A 157 -15.32 -12.73 19.97
N ASP A 158 -14.21 -13.34 20.27
CA ASP A 158 -13.27 -13.83 19.26
C ASP A 158 -13.94 -14.86 18.33
N MET A 159 -14.67 -15.82 18.91
CA MET A 159 -15.33 -16.87 18.13
C MET A 159 -16.36 -16.28 17.16
N ILE A 160 -17.21 -15.35 17.58
CA ILE A 160 -18.22 -14.73 16.71
C ILE A 160 -17.53 -13.88 15.65
N MET A 161 -16.57 -13.04 16.03
CA MET A 161 -15.86 -12.17 15.11
C MET A 161 -15.09 -12.98 14.05
N MET A 162 -14.42 -14.04 14.44
CA MET A 162 -13.71 -14.90 13.47
C MET A 162 -14.67 -15.70 12.59
N ARG A 163 -15.87 -16.06 13.07
CA ARG A 163 -16.88 -16.69 12.23
C ARG A 163 -17.33 -15.77 11.07
N ILE A 164 -17.48 -14.47 11.35
CA ILE A 164 -17.78 -13.49 10.29
C ILE A 164 -16.63 -13.42 9.27
N VAL A 165 -15.39 -13.37 9.77
CA VAL A 165 -14.18 -13.40 8.94
C VAL A 165 -14.14 -14.66 8.05
N ASP A 166 -14.47 -15.82 8.61
CA ASP A 166 -14.47 -17.10 7.89
C ASP A 166 -15.58 -17.14 6.83
N MET A 167 -16.75 -16.60 7.10
CA MET A 167 -17.83 -16.48 6.12
C MET A 167 -17.44 -15.63 4.92
N ILE A 168 -16.79 -14.50 5.15
CA ILE A 168 -16.31 -13.63 4.06
C ILE A 168 -15.25 -14.36 3.23
N TYR A 169 -14.38 -15.12 3.87
CA TYR A 169 -13.25 -15.78 3.21
C TYR A 169 -13.64 -17.04 2.42
N THR A 170 -14.84 -17.60 2.64
CA THR A 170 -15.30 -18.82 1.93
C THR A 170 -15.68 -18.55 0.48
N VAL A 171 -16.03 -17.32 0.14
CA VAL A 171 -16.46 -16.98 -1.23
C VAL A 171 -15.24 -16.56 -2.04
N PRO A 172 -15.08 -17.03 -3.30
CA PRO A 172 -13.99 -16.58 -4.16
C PRO A 172 -14.00 -15.05 -4.30
N ASP A 173 -12.93 -14.40 -3.86
CA ASP A 173 -12.80 -12.95 -3.77
C ASP A 173 -13.08 -12.25 -5.10
N ILE A 174 -12.54 -12.74 -6.21
CA ILE A 174 -12.76 -12.17 -7.55
C ILE A 174 -14.25 -12.11 -7.91
N LEU A 175 -15.03 -13.14 -7.60
CA LEU A 175 -16.46 -13.15 -7.91
C LEU A 175 -17.21 -12.09 -7.10
N ILE A 176 -16.92 -11.99 -5.80
CA ILE A 176 -17.57 -10.99 -4.94
C ILE A 176 -17.15 -9.57 -5.37
N ILE A 177 -15.89 -9.35 -5.71
CA ILE A 177 -15.40 -8.05 -6.14
C ILE A 177 -16.15 -7.57 -7.37
N VAL A 178 -16.26 -8.42 -8.40
CA VAL A 178 -16.99 -8.11 -9.63
C VAL A 178 -18.45 -7.81 -9.33
N LEU A 179 -19.13 -8.66 -8.55
CA LEU A 179 -20.53 -8.47 -8.19
C LEU A 179 -20.76 -7.18 -7.40
N LEU A 180 -19.93 -6.90 -6.41
CA LEU A 180 -20.06 -5.69 -5.60
C LEU A 180 -19.73 -4.43 -6.41
N SER A 181 -18.72 -4.46 -7.29
CA SER A 181 -18.39 -3.33 -8.16
C SER A 181 -19.57 -2.94 -9.04
N VAL A 182 -20.25 -3.93 -9.63
CA VAL A 182 -21.47 -3.71 -10.44
C VAL A 182 -22.65 -3.28 -9.57
N ALA A 183 -22.84 -3.91 -8.40
CA ALA A 183 -23.95 -3.60 -7.49
C ALA A 183 -23.87 -2.19 -6.92
N PHE A 184 -22.67 -1.67 -6.64
CA PHE A 184 -22.49 -0.33 -6.08
C PHE A 184 -22.48 0.79 -7.13
N ASP A 185 -22.34 0.48 -8.41
CA ASP A 185 -22.26 1.50 -9.48
C ASP A 185 -23.50 2.41 -9.50
N GLN A 186 -24.70 1.84 -9.57
CA GLN A 186 -25.95 2.62 -9.62
C GLN A 186 -26.27 3.36 -8.32
N PRO A 187 -26.19 2.74 -7.13
CA PRO A 187 -26.39 3.44 -5.86
C PRO A 187 -25.42 4.61 -5.65
N LEU A 188 -24.15 4.44 -6.01
CA LEU A 188 -23.16 5.51 -5.87
C LEU A 188 -23.37 6.65 -6.87
N LYS A 189 -23.79 6.35 -8.12
CA LYS A 189 -24.20 7.36 -9.10
C LYS A 189 -25.38 8.17 -8.61
N ALA A 190 -26.41 7.50 -8.05
CA ALA A 190 -27.57 8.17 -7.46
C ALA A 190 -27.20 9.02 -6.22
N LEU A 191 -26.28 8.54 -5.39
CA LEU A 191 -25.78 9.28 -4.24
C LEU A 191 -24.99 10.51 -4.66
N ALA A 192 -24.16 10.40 -5.68
CA ALA A 192 -23.33 11.47 -6.22
C ALA A 192 -24.14 12.65 -6.79
N GLN A 193 -25.43 12.45 -7.09
CA GLN A 193 -26.36 13.52 -7.54
C GLN A 193 -27.01 14.27 -6.40
N LYS A 194 -26.86 13.81 -5.14
CA LYS A 194 -27.46 14.47 -3.98
C LYS A 194 -26.58 15.61 -3.47
N PRO A 195 -27.18 16.73 -2.98
CA PRO A 195 -26.44 17.80 -2.35
C PRO A 195 -25.52 17.31 -1.22
N GLY A 196 -24.27 17.76 -1.22
CA GLY A 196 -23.24 17.36 -0.24
C GLY A 196 -22.43 16.11 -0.62
N PHE A 197 -22.76 15.44 -1.73
CA PHE A 197 -22.05 14.25 -2.22
C PHE A 197 -21.39 14.47 -3.59
N GLU A 198 -21.28 15.71 -4.05
CA GLU A 198 -20.67 16.06 -5.35
C GLU A 198 -19.21 15.62 -5.45
N TRP A 199 -18.51 15.52 -4.31
CA TRP A 199 -17.13 15.00 -4.24
C TRP A 199 -16.99 13.57 -4.79
N ILE A 200 -18.07 12.78 -4.79
CA ILE A 200 -18.10 11.43 -5.40
C ILE A 200 -17.87 11.52 -6.90
N GLN A 201 -18.43 12.54 -7.57
CA GLN A 201 -18.22 12.74 -9.00
C GLN A 201 -16.78 13.20 -9.30
N VAL A 202 -16.23 14.04 -8.45
CA VAL A 202 -14.84 14.56 -8.59
C VAL A 202 -13.81 13.43 -8.45
N ILE A 203 -13.98 12.54 -7.48
CA ILE A 203 -13.09 11.38 -7.28
C ILE A 203 -13.35 10.29 -8.34
N GLY A 204 -14.59 10.17 -8.79
CA GLY A 204 -15.05 9.13 -9.71
C GLY A 204 -15.78 8.00 -8.99
N VAL A 205 -17.00 7.72 -9.43
CA VAL A 205 -17.89 6.70 -8.82
C VAL A 205 -17.22 5.33 -8.78
N ASN A 206 -16.56 4.95 -9.86
CA ASN A 206 -15.89 3.66 -9.96
C ASN A 206 -14.73 3.51 -8.96
N LEU A 207 -13.94 4.57 -8.75
CA LEU A 207 -12.86 4.57 -7.75
C LEU A 207 -13.42 4.39 -6.34
N ILE A 208 -14.51 5.06 -6.01
CA ILE A 208 -15.16 4.91 -4.70
C ILE A 208 -15.74 3.50 -4.56
N SER A 209 -16.35 2.94 -5.61
CA SER A 209 -16.82 1.55 -5.60
C SER A 209 -15.69 0.58 -5.25
N ILE A 210 -14.51 0.74 -5.86
CA ILE A 210 -13.33 -0.07 -5.55
C ILE A 210 -12.93 0.08 -4.07
N PHE A 211 -12.89 1.30 -3.52
CA PHE A 211 -12.56 1.50 -2.11
C PHE A 211 -13.59 0.89 -1.16
N VAL A 212 -14.88 0.95 -1.49
CA VAL A 212 -15.93 0.28 -0.72
C VAL A 212 -15.73 -1.23 -0.72
N VAL A 213 -15.39 -1.81 -1.87
CA VAL A 213 -15.08 -3.25 -1.98
C VAL A 213 -13.87 -3.63 -1.13
N PHE A 214 -12.78 -2.85 -1.17
CA PHE A 214 -11.62 -3.07 -0.31
C PHE A 214 -11.99 -2.97 1.18
N ALA A 215 -12.82 -1.99 1.55
CA ALA A 215 -13.29 -1.81 2.92
C ALA A 215 -14.20 -2.95 3.41
N LEU A 216 -14.89 -3.64 2.52
CA LEU A 216 -15.78 -4.74 2.89
C LEU A 216 -15.07 -6.10 2.95
N LEU A 217 -14.07 -6.35 2.10
CA LEU A 217 -13.54 -7.69 1.91
C LEU A 217 -12.07 -7.87 2.32
N TYR A 218 -11.19 -6.90 2.01
CA TYR A 218 -9.75 -7.14 2.05
C TYR A 218 -9.08 -7.02 3.44
N TRP A 219 -9.79 -6.47 4.42
CA TRP A 219 -9.30 -6.34 5.80
C TRP A 219 -9.20 -7.67 6.56
N VAL A 220 -9.86 -8.71 6.08
CA VAL A 220 -9.98 -10.03 6.72
C VAL A 220 -8.62 -10.67 7.00
N GLY A 221 -7.71 -10.64 6.02
CA GLY A 221 -6.35 -11.15 6.19
C GLY A 221 -5.56 -10.40 7.26
N MET A 222 -5.65 -9.07 7.26
CA MET A 222 -5.01 -8.21 8.27
C MET A 222 -5.57 -8.49 9.66
N ALA A 223 -6.89 -8.65 9.80
CA ALA A 223 -7.53 -8.96 11.07
C ALA A 223 -7.03 -10.28 11.68
N ARG A 224 -6.86 -11.33 10.88
CA ARG A 224 -6.30 -12.61 11.35
C ARG A 224 -4.86 -12.47 11.84
N ILE A 225 -4.02 -11.73 11.12
CA ILE A 225 -2.62 -11.50 11.50
C ILE A 225 -2.55 -10.71 12.80
N VAL A 226 -3.30 -9.60 12.90
CA VAL A 226 -3.33 -8.78 14.11
C VAL A 226 -3.87 -9.56 15.30
N ARG A 227 -4.97 -10.31 15.12
CA ARG A 227 -5.52 -11.17 16.17
C ARG A 227 -4.45 -12.13 16.73
N SER A 228 -3.72 -12.81 15.86
CA SER A 228 -2.68 -13.77 16.30
C SER A 228 -1.58 -13.10 17.12
N GLN A 229 -1.15 -11.90 16.71
CA GLN A 229 -0.17 -11.12 17.46
C GLN A 229 -0.71 -10.65 18.82
N ILE A 230 -1.94 -10.17 18.86
CA ILE A 230 -2.59 -9.70 20.10
C ILE A 230 -2.77 -10.84 21.10
N LEU A 231 -3.11 -12.05 20.64
CA LEU A 231 -3.21 -13.22 21.52
C LEU A 231 -1.91 -13.54 22.25
N ILE A 232 -0.77 -13.38 21.58
CA ILE A 232 0.56 -13.60 22.16
C ILE A 232 0.92 -12.44 23.10
N LEU A 233 0.70 -11.21 22.66
CA LEU A 233 1.12 -10.01 23.40
C LEU A 233 0.29 -9.76 24.66
N LYS A 234 -0.98 -10.15 24.70
CA LYS A 234 -1.84 -9.90 25.86
C LYS A 234 -1.44 -10.70 27.10
N GLU A 235 -0.69 -11.80 26.93
CA GLU A 235 -0.19 -12.65 28.01
C GLU A 235 1.16 -12.14 28.60
N GLN A 236 1.72 -11.06 28.05
CA GLN A 236 2.98 -10.51 28.53
C GLN A 236 2.82 -9.77 29.85
N GLU A 237 3.86 -9.82 30.68
CA GLU A 237 3.87 -9.23 32.03
C GLU A 237 3.56 -7.74 32.07
N TYR A 238 4.02 -6.96 31.07
CA TYR A 238 3.73 -5.53 31.00
C TYR A 238 2.24 -5.22 30.80
N VAL A 239 1.46 -6.13 30.18
CA VAL A 239 0.01 -5.98 30.01
C VAL A 239 -0.69 -6.24 31.35
N THR A 240 -0.25 -7.26 32.08
CA THR A 240 -0.74 -7.57 33.43
C THR A 240 -0.45 -6.43 34.40
N ALA A 241 0.75 -5.89 34.37
CA ALA A 241 1.13 -4.71 35.16
C ALA A 241 0.26 -3.48 34.81
N ALA A 242 0.01 -3.22 33.51
CA ALA A 242 -0.84 -2.11 33.09
C ALA A 242 -2.29 -2.29 33.61
N ARG A 243 -2.83 -3.52 33.64
CA ARG A 243 -4.14 -3.82 34.24
C ARG A 243 -4.15 -3.56 35.74
N ALA A 244 -3.14 -4.04 36.46
CA ALA A 244 -3.01 -3.84 37.92
C ALA A 244 -2.98 -2.34 38.28
N LEU A 245 -2.39 -1.50 37.42
CA LEU A 245 -2.37 -0.04 37.56
C LEU A 245 -3.67 0.65 37.09
N GLY A 246 -4.72 -0.11 36.75
CA GLY A 246 -6.03 0.44 36.40
C GLY A 246 -6.16 0.97 34.97
N ALA A 247 -5.29 0.55 34.04
CA ALA A 247 -5.43 0.95 32.65
C ALA A 247 -6.69 0.37 32.01
N SER A 248 -7.47 1.21 31.31
CA SER A 248 -8.65 0.77 30.57
C SER A 248 -8.30 -0.12 29.39
N ASN A 249 -9.22 -1.03 28.98
CA ASN A 249 -9.01 -1.96 27.88
C ASN A 249 -8.62 -1.25 26.58
N GLY A 250 -9.27 -0.14 26.24
CA GLY A 250 -8.94 0.65 25.06
C GLY A 250 -7.51 1.25 25.13
N ARG A 251 -7.06 1.67 26.31
CA ARG A 251 -5.68 2.15 26.51
C ARG A 251 -4.68 1.02 26.34
N ILE A 252 -4.96 -0.17 26.87
CA ILE A 252 -4.11 -1.36 26.73
C ILE A 252 -3.98 -1.73 25.25
N ILE A 253 -5.10 -1.85 24.53
CA ILE A 253 -5.09 -2.17 23.09
C ILE A 253 -4.26 -1.14 22.31
N LYS A 254 -4.61 0.15 22.43
CA LYS A 254 -4.02 1.20 21.61
C LYS A 254 -2.55 1.48 21.95
N LYS A 255 -2.21 1.59 23.24
CA LYS A 255 -0.88 2.07 23.68
C LYS A 255 0.11 0.94 23.92
N HIS A 256 -0.35 -0.24 24.32
CA HIS A 256 0.54 -1.33 24.69
C HIS A 256 0.55 -2.45 23.64
N LEU A 257 -0.58 -2.88 23.12
CA LEU A 257 -0.64 -4.00 22.19
C LEU A 257 -0.36 -3.58 20.74
N LEU A 258 -1.13 -2.65 20.17
CA LEU A 258 -0.93 -2.22 18.78
C LEU A 258 0.45 -1.60 18.55
N THR A 259 0.98 -0.86 19.51
CA THR A 259 2.34 -0.30 19.43
C THR A 259 3.42 -1.39 19.34
N ASN A 260 3.22 -2.53 20.03
CA ASN A 260 4.15 -3.66 19.95
C ASN A 260 3.94 -4.53 18.68
N CYS A 261 2.79 -4.40 18.00
CA CYS A 261 2.53 -5.01 16.69
C CYS A 261 3.08 -4.20 15.51
N ILE A 262 3.60 -2.99 15.72
CA ILE A 262 3.89 -2.02 14.65
C ILE A 262 4.81 -2.60 13.56
N GLY A 263 5.77 -3.43 13.92
CA GLY A 263 6.66 -4.10 12.96
C GLY A 263 5.90 -5.01 12.00
N THR A 264 5.03 -5.86 12.53
CA THR A 264 4.18 -6.76 11.73
C THR A 264 3.17 -5.95 10.88
N LEU A 265 2.57 -4.90 11.45
CA LEU A 265 1.63 -4.03 10.75
C LEU A 265 2.29 -3.34 9.54
N ILE A 266 3.49 -2.78 9.70
CA ILE A 266 4.24 -2.15 8.61
C ILE A 266 4.51 -3.15 7.48
N VAL A 267 5.06 -4.33 7.81
CA VAL A 267 5.39 -5.34 6.80
C VAL A 267 4.14 -5.79 6.06
N THR A 268 3.07 -6.15 6.77
CA THR A 268 1.82 -6.62 6.17
C THR A 268 1.18 -5.55 5.30
N THR A 269 1.11 -4.30 5.78
CA THR A 269 0.55 -3.18 5.01
C THR A 269 1.37 -2.90 3.75
N THR A 270 2.70 -2.96 3.83
CA THR A 270 3.58 -2.76 2.68
C THR A 270 3.35 -3.82 1.61
N LEU A 271 3.18 -5.09 2.00
CA LEU A 271 2.86 -6.18 1.08
C LEU A 271 1.44 -6.07 0.48
N GLN A 272 0.52 -5.41 1.20
CA GLN A 272 -0.84 -5.18 0.72
C GLN A 272 -0.92 -4.16 -0.42
N ILE A 273 0.00 -3.19 -0.49
CA ILE A 273 0.02 -2.16 -1.54
C ILE A 273 0.09 -2.78 -2.95
N PRO A 274 1.10 -3.61 -3.30
CA PRO A 274 1.14 -4.26 -4.61
C PRO A 274 -0.07 -5.14 -4.90
N SER A 275 -0.57 -5.87 -3.90
CA SER A 275 -1.77 -6.71 -4.03
C SER A 275 -3.00 -5.87 -4.40
N SER A 276 -3.19 -4.73 -3.76
CA SER A 276 -4.30 -3.81 -4.06
C SER A 276 -4.18 -3.17 -5.44
N ILE A 277 -2.96 -2.81 -5.86
CA ILE A 277 -2.68 -2.30 -7.22
C ILE A 277 -3.01 -3.37 -8.26
N PHE A 278 -2.61 -4.62 -8.02
CA PHE A 278 -2.91 -5.72 -8.93
C PHE A 278 -4.42 -5.94 -9.06
N THR A 279 -5.16 -5.93 -7.95
CA THR A 279 -6.61 -6.09 -7.95
C THR A 279 -7.31 -4.94 -8.69
N GLU A 280 -6.90 -3.69 -8.43
CA GLU A 280 -7.41 -2.51 -9.17
C GLU A 280 -7.14 -2.67 -10.68
N SER A 281 -5.91 -3.00 -11.03
CA SER A 281 -5.51 -3.15 -12.42
C SER A 281 -6.28 -4.26 -13.13
N PHE A 282 -6.55 -5.35 -12.44
CA PHE A 282 -7.38 -6.45 -12.96
C PHE A 282 -8.84 -6.00 -13.18
N LEU A 283 -9.45 -5.28 -12.23
CA LEU A 283 -10.80 -4.73 -12.40
C LEU A 283 -10.86 -3.71 -13.54
N SER A 284 -9.88 -2.83 -13.63
CA SER A 284 -9.76 -1.84 -14.70
C SER A 284 -9.56 -2.50 -16.07
N PHE A 285 -8.81 -3.59 -16.13
CA PHE A 285 -8.63 -4.42 -17.33
C PHE A 285 -9.97 -5.03 -17.80
N LEU A 286 -10.82 -5.47 -16.87
CA LEU A 286 -12.16 -5.98 -17.15
C LEU A 286 -13.20 -4.86 -17.45
N GLY A 287 -12.82 -3.59 -17.39
CA GLY A 287 -13.71 -2.45 -17.59
C GLY A 287 -14.56 -2.09 -16.36
N LEU A 288 -14.31 -2.69 -15.22
CA LEU A 288 -15.00 -2.43 -13.95
C LEU A 288 -14.21 -1.49 -13.02
N GLY A 289 -13.05 -1.03 -13.47
CA GLY A 289 -12.15 -0.17 -12.72
C GLY A 289 -12.37 1.31 -12.98
N VAL A 290 -11.27 2.04 -13.07
CA VAL A 290 -11.28 3.50 -13.27
C VAL A 290 -11.89 3.86 -14.61
N ALA A 291 -12.86 4.80 -14.60
CA ALA A 291 -13.56 5.21 -15.81
C ALA A 291 -12.76 6.22 -16.63
N ALA A 292 -12.89 6.14 -17.96
CA ALA A 292 -12.40 7.18 -18.85
C ALA A 292 -12.98 8.56 -18.46
N PRO A 293 -12.22 9.66 -18.65
CA PRO A 293 -10.93 9.78 -19.38
C PRO A 293 -9.70 9.39 -18.54
N MET A 294 -9.86 9.16 -17.22
CA MET A 294 -8.75 8.89 -16.30
C MET A 294 -8.10 7.53 -16.63
N PRO A 295 -6.79 7.47 -16.88
CA PRO A 295 -6.11 6.22 -17.12
C PRO A 295 -5.77 5.51 -15.80
N SER A 296 -5.68 4.17 -15.82
CA SER A 296 -5.01 3.34 -14.83
C SER A 296 -4.10 2.36 -15.54
N LEU A 297 -3.19 1.70 -14.81
CA LEU A 297 -2.31 0.70 -15.42
C LEU A 297 -3.10 -0.44 -16.06
N GLY A 298 -4.21 -0.86 -15.42
CA GLY A 298 -5.08 -1.90 -15.96
C GLY A 298 -5.83 -1.48 -17.21
N SER A 299 -6.38 -0.25 -17.24
CA SER A 299 -7.08 0.27 -18.42
C SER A 299 -6.13 0.48 -19.61
N LEU A 300 -4.89 0.89 -19.35
CA LEU A 300 -3.86 1.01 -20.39
C LEU A 300 -3.45 -0.37 -20.94
N ALA A 301 -3.33 -1.38 -20.07
CA ALA A 301 -3.05 -2.75 -20.50
C ALA A 301 -4.17 -3.31 -21.37
N SER A 302 -5.45 -3.06 -21.02
CA SER A 302 -6.60 -3.44 -21.84
C SER A 302 -6.60 -2.74 -23.21
N ALA A 303 -6.31 -1.44 -23.24
CA ALA A 303 -6.21 -0.68 -24.47
C ALA A 303 -5.06 -1.17 -25.37
N ALA A 304 -3.91 -1.52 -24.79
CA ALA A 304 -2.78 -2.07 -25.52
C ALA A 304 -3.08 -3.44 -26.15
N LEU A 305 -3.83 -4.30 -25.45
CA LEU A 305 -4.24 -5.62 -25.98
C LEU A 305 -5.14 -5.47 -27.23
N ASN A 306 -6.10 -4.55 -27.17
CA ASN A 306 -6.96 -4.25 -28.31
C ASN A 306 -6.15 -3.68 -29.51
N GLY A 307 -5.13 -2.86 -29.22
CA GLY A 307 -4.21 -2.36 -30.24
C GLY A 307 -3.40 -3.47 -30.92
N LEU A 308 -2.86 -4.42 -30.14
CA LEU A 308 -2.11 -5.56 -30.70
C LEU A 308 -2.98 -6.41 -31.65
N GLN A 309 -4.24 -6.60 -31.34
CA GLN A 309 -5.16 -7.35 -32.21
C GLN A 309 -5.42 -6.63 -33.53
N SER A 310 -5.47 -5.29 -33.53
CA SER A 310 -5.67 -4.52 -34.76
C SER A 310 -4.43 -4.41 -35.64
N PHE A 311 -3.22 -4.65 -35.10
CA PHE A 311 -1.97 -4.69 -35.86
C PHE A 311 -1.64 -6.07 -36.44
N LEU A 312 -2.32 -7.14 -35.97
CA LEU A 312 -2.11 -8.51 -36.40
C LEU A 312 -3.11 -8.96 -37.51
N LEU A 313 -4.11 -8.15 -37.84
CA LEU A 313 -5.07 -8.31 -38.94
C LEU A 313 -4.75 -7.33 -40.07
#